data_fd81b334b069561fd6e87c68e4e198d6
#
_entry.id   fd81b334b069561fd6e87c68e4e198d6
#
_cell.length_a   1.000
_cell.length_b   1.000
_cell.length_c   1.000
_cell.angle_alpha   90.00
_cell.angle_beta   90.00
_cell.angle_gamma   90.00
#
_symmetry.space_group_name_H-M   'P 1'
#
loop_
_entity.id
_entity.type
_entity.pdbx_description
1 polymer ?
#
loop_
_entity_poly.entity_id
_entity_poly.type
_entity_poly.pdbx_seq_one_letter_code
_entity_poly.pdbx_strand_id
1 'polypeptide(L)'
;MSKTKIYPILNILIFLLCLYINFKSVTGGLGGKSIRELSDKYSNLFTPSNQTFAIWSLIYVLLTVLLIFQFSKKLNHPILNTPLFFISCVLNFSWILFWQFEFIGISLLVMIGLLGCLGVINYKLQDQKQWLLKVPFGIYLGWICIATIANVTTFLQSIELNMSTAIQQ
;
A
#
# COMPACT_ATOMS: atom_id res chain seq x y z
N MET A 1 -28.65 -11.32 -6.38
CA MET A 1 -27.90 -10.26 -5.66
C MET A 1 -27.86 -9.03 -6.53
N SER A 2 -28.34 -7.89 -6.03
CA SER A 2 -28.28 -6.63 -6.77
C SER A 2 -26.81 -6.28 -7.07
N LYS A 3 -26.51 -5.82 -8.31
CA LYS A 3 -25.15 -5.39 -8.76
C LYS A 3 -24.47 -4.41 -7.79
N THR A 4 -25.23 -3.71 -6.97
CA THR A 4 -24.77 -2.73 -5.98
C THR A 4 -24.07 -3.29 -4.73
N LYS A 5 -24.04 -4.61 -4.52
CA LYS A 5 -23.43 -5.21 -3.32
C LYS A 5 -22.19 -6.07 -3.59
N ILE A 6 -21.79 -6.22 -4.86
CA ILE A 6 -20.63 -7.06 -5.22
C ILE A 6 -19.33 -6.43 -4.74
N TYR A 7 -19.08 -5.16 -5.06
CA TYR A 7 -17.84 -4.48 -4.68
C TYR A 7 -17.61 -4.40 -3.16
N PRO A 8 -18.60 -4.05 -2.31
CA PRO A 8 -18.41 -4.07 -0.87
C PRO A 8 -17.93 -5.42 -0.32
N ILE A 9 -18.45 -6.54 -0.86
CA ILE A 9 -18.01 -7.88 -0.45
C ILE A 9 -16.59 -8.17 -0.97
N LEU A 10 -16.33 -7.88 -2.24
CA LEU A 10 -14.99 -8.04 -2.82
C LEU A 10 -13.94 -7.20 -2.10
N ASN A 11 -14.29 -5.99 -1.68
CA ASN A 11 -13.43 -5.09 -0.91
C ASN A 11 -13.00 -5.73 0.42
N ILE A 12 -13.91 -6.41 1.13
CA ILE A 12 -13.58 -7.12 2.37
C ILE A 12 -12.63 -8.28 2.06
N LEU A 13 -12.95 -9.12 1.08
CA LEU A 13 -12.16 -10.30 0.77
C LEU A 13 -10.73 -9.93 0.35
N ILE A 14 -10.58 -8.97 -0.54
CA ILE A 14 -9.26 -8.52 -1.00
C ILE A 14 -8.47 -7.84 0.12
N PHE A 15 -9.15 -7.09 1.00
CA PHE A 15 -8.51 -6.43 2.13
C PHE A 15 -8.00 -7.45 3.16
N LEU A 16 -8.76 -8.52 3.45
CA LEU A 16 -8.30 -9.61 4.31
C LEU A 16 -7.06 -10.29 3.74
N LEU A 17 -7.02 -10.52 2.42
CA LEU A 17 -5.82 -11.04 1.74
C LEU A 17 -4.65 -10.04 1.88
N CYS A 18 -4.90 -8.76 1.69
CA CYS A 18 -3.90 -7.71 1.85
C CYS A 18 -3.32 -7.70 3.27
N LEU A 19 -4.16 -7.78 4.30
CA LEU A 19 -3.72 -7.88 5.71
C LEU A 19 -2.89 -9.14 5.97
N TYR A 20 -3.29 -10.28 5.42
CA TYR A 20 -2.56 -11.54 5.56
C TYR A 20 -1.15 -11.45 4.96
N ILE A 21 -1.03 -10.91 3.74
CA ILE A 21 0.26 -10.76 3.07
C ILE A 21 1.15 -9.76 3.83
N ASN A 22 0.58 -8.64 4.30
CA ASN A 22 1.30 -7.69 5.15
C ASN A 22 1.81 -8.34 6.44
N PHE A 23 0.98 -9.11 7.14
CA PHE A 23 1.38 -9.84 8.33
C PHE A 23 2.54 -10.78 8.05
N LYS A 24 2.46 -11.57 6.98
CA LYS A 24 3.54 -12.48 6.56
C LYS A 24 4.84 -11.74 6.24
N SER A 25 4.75 -10.58 5.60
CA SER A 25 5.93 -9.75 5.26
C SER A 25 6.62 -9.19 6.52
N VAL A 26 5.84 -8.74 7.49
CA VAL A 26 6.39 -8.18 8.76
C VAL A 26 7.06 -9.29 9.60
N THR A 27 6.51 -10.50 9.59
CA THR A 27 7.00 -11.63 10.39
C THR A 27 8.12 -12.44 9.71
N GLY A 28 8.60 -12.02 8.52
CA GLY A 28 9.61 -12.74 7.75
C GLY A 28 9.10 -14.03 7.10
N GLY A 29 7.77 -14.27 7.11
CA GLY A 29 7.15 -15.45 6.52
C GLY A 29 7.07 -15.45 4.98
N LEU A 30 7.59 -14.39 4.33
CA LEU A 30 7.77 -14.28 2.89
C LEU A 30 9.25 -14.10 2.60
N GLY A 31 9.87 -15.01 1.86
CA GLY A 31 11.29 -14.89 1.47
C GLY A 31 12.32 -14.94 2.60
N GLY A 32 11.92 -15.27 3.83
CA GLY A 32 12.83 -15.47 4.97
C GLY A 32 13.39 -14.19 5.62
N LYS A 33 13.00 -13.00 5.13
CA LYS A 33 13.36 -11.69 5.69
C LYS A 33 12.11 -10.88 5.94
N SER A 34 12.12 -10.01 6.93
CA SER A 34 11.05 -9.04 7.12
C SER A 34 11.19 -7.86 6.14
N ILE A 35 10.09 -7.16 5.87
CA ILE A 35 10.10 -5.94 5.04
C ILE A 35 11.07 -4.89 5.59
N ARG A 36 11.25 -4.87 6.91
CA ARG A 36 12.18 -3.97 7.61
C ARG A 36 13.63 -4.33 7.33
N GLU A 37 14.00 -5.61 7.48
CA GLU A 37 15.38 -6.08 7.19
C GLU A 37 15.79 -5.80 5.74
N LEU A 38 14.84 -5.88 4.80
CA LEU A 38 15.10 -5.49 3.41
C LEU A 38 15.25 -3.97 3.26
N SER A 39 14.47 -3.18 3.96
CA SER A 39 14.62 -1.72 3.97
C SER A 39 15.98 -1.30 4.54
N ASP A 40 16.43 -1.96 5.60
CA ASP A 40 17.74 -1.71 6.23
C ASP A 40 18.92 -2.12 5.32
N LYS A 41 18.74 -3.17 4.49
CA LYS A 41 19.73 -3.58 3.48
C LYS A 41 20.02 -2.48 2.45
N TYR A 42 19.00 -1.69 2.09
CA TYR A 42 19.10 -0.57 1.15
C TYR A 42 19.02 0.78 1.88
N SER A 43 19.61 0.85 3.08
CA SER A 43 19.54 2.04 3.94
C SER A 43 20.15 3.26 3.26
N ASN A 44 19.39 4.37 3.24
CA ASN A 44 19.79 5.65 2.69
C ASN A 44 19.12 6.80 3.49
N LEU A 45 19.40 8.06 3.15
CA LEU A 45 18.89 9.24 3.86
C LEU A 45 17.35 9.32 3.91
N PHE A 46 16.65 8.65 3.01
CA PHE A 46 15.18 8.63 2.92
C PHE A 46 14.56 7.35 3.46
N THR A 47 15.37 6.44 4.00
CA THR A 47 14.85 5.21 4.62
C THR A 47 14.04 5.58 5.87
N PRO A 48 12.74 5.23 5.93
CA PRO A 48 11.91 5.51 7.10
C PRO A 48 12.45 4.80 8.33
N SER A 49 12.44 5.49 9.48
CA SER A 49 12.81 4.85 10.75
C SER A 49 11.86 3.69 11.09
N ASN A 50 12.34 2.73 11.85
CA ASN A 50 11.57 1.55 12.25
C ASN A 50 10.21 1.88 12.88
N GLN A 51 10.14 2.95 13.66
CA GLN A 51 8.90 3.41 14.31
C GLN A 51 7.89 3.95 13.31
N THR A 52 8.37 4.52 12.19
CA THR A 52 7.52 5.09 11.13
C THR A 52 6.66 4.02 10.45
N PHE A 53 7.11 2.76 10.41
CA PHE A 53 6.31 1.66 9.85
C PHE A 53 5.02 1.36 10.65
N ALA A 54 4.91 1.85 11.90
CA ALA A 54 3.67 1.74 12.68
C ALA A 54 2.46 2.46 12.02
N ILE A 55 2.71 3.39 11.09
CA ILE A 55 1.68 4.06 10.30
C ILE A 55 0.79 3.06 9.53
N TRP A 56 1.34 1.91 9.11
CA TRP A 56 0.56 0.87 8.47
C TRP A 56 -0.56 0.34 9.38
N SER A 57 -0.29 0.19 10.68
CA SER A 57 -1.30 -0.24 11.65
C SER A 57 -2.45 0.76 11.72
N LEU A 58 -2.13 2.06 11.74
CA LEU A 58 -3.15 3.12 11.72
C LEU A 58 -3.99 3.07 10.43
N ILE A 59 -3.33 2.96 9.27
CA ILE A 59 -4.01 2.87 7.97
C ILE A 59 -4.97 1.67 7.95
N TYR A 60 -4.51 0.49 8.37
CA TYR A 60 -5.33 -0.72 8.34
C TYR A 60 -6.50 -0.67 9.33
N VAL A 61 -6.30 -0.09 10.52
CA VAL A 61 -7.40 0.14 11.47
C VAL A 61 -8.46 1.06 10.86
N LEU A 62 -8.06 2.18 10.27
CA LEU A 62 -8.98 3.13 9.66
C LEU A 62 -9.73 2.51 8.46
N LEU A 63 -9.05 1.75 7.61
CA LEU A 63 -9.67 1.04 6.49
C LEU A 63 -10.61 -0.08 6.97
N THR A 64 -10.26 -0.78 8.06
CA THR A 64 -11.15 -1.78 8.68
C THR A 64 -12.44 -1.13 9.17
N VAL A 65 -12.34 -0.01 9.88
CA VAL A 65 -13.52 0.74 10.34
C VAL A 65 -14.37 1.20 9.14
N LEU A 66 -13.74 1.72 8.09
CA LEU A 66 -14.42 2.10 6.85
C LEU A 66 -15.19 0.91 6.25
N LEU A 67 -14.58 -0.26 6.14
CA LEU A 67 -15.19 -1.46 5.55
C LEU A 67 -16.33 -2.02 6.41
N ILE A 68 -16.26 -1.91 7.73
CA ILE A 68 -17.37 -2.28 8.62
C ILE A 68 -18.57 -1.37 8.36
N PHE A 69 -18.34 -0.06 8.25
CA PHE A 69 -19.41 0.92 8.07
C PHE A 69 -19.89 1.08 6.63
N GLN A 70 -19.23 0.50 5.62
CA GLN A 70 -19.61 0.63 4.20
C GLN A 70 -21.04 0.15 3.89
N PHE A 71 -21.61 -0.73 4.73
CA PHE A 71 -22.99 -1.20 4.58
C PHE A 71 -24.01 -0.30 5.25
N SER A 72 -23.57 0.68 6.03
CA SER A 72 -24.45 1.66 6.68
C SER A 72 -25.02 2.62 5.64
N LYS A 73 -26.33 2.93 5.77
CA LYS A 73 -26.96 3.93 4.92
C LYS A 73 -26.28 5.31 5.00
N LYS A 74 -25.60 5.62 6.13
CA LYS A 74 -24.90 6.88 6.33
C LYS A 74 -23.59 6.97 5.55
N LEU A 75 -22.97 5.82 5.19
CA LEU A 75 -21.66 5.74 4.51
C LEU A 75 -21.76 5.16 3.09
N ASN A 76 -22.97 5.02 2.53
CA ASN A 76 -23.17 4.48 1.19
C ASN A 76 -22.70 5.48 0.13
N HIS A 77 -21.38 5.54 -0.08
CA HIS A 77 -20.77 6.42 -1.08
C HIS A 77 -20.44 5.63 -2.36
N PRO A 78 -20.67 6.21 -3.56
CA PRO A 78 -20.41 5.53 -4.84
C PRO A 78 -18.99 4.98 -4.98
N ILE A 79 -17.98 5.62 -4.39
CA ILE A 79 -16.57 5.18 -4.45
C ILE A 79 -16.37 3.75 -3.97
N LEU A 80 -17.12 3.32 -2.92
CA LEU A 80 -17.04 1.98 -2.36
C LEU A 80 -17.68 0.91 -3.27
N ASN A 81 -18.45 1.36 -4.27
CA ASN A 81 -19.06 0.52 -5.30
C ASN A 81 -18.27 0.54 -6.63
N THR A 82 -17.09 1.14 -6.63
CA THR A 82 -16.14 1.11 -7.75
C THR A 82 -15.01 0.11 -7.48
N PRO A 83 -14.27 -0.34 -8.52
CA PRO A 83 -13.14 -1.23 -8.33
C PRO A 83 -11.91 -0.56 -7.71
N LEU A 84 -11.91 0.76 -7.45
CA LEU A 84 -10.72 1.50 -7.04
C LEU A 84 -10.12 1.00 -5.72
N PHE A 85 -10.96 0.73 -4.71
CA PHE A 85 -10.47 0.17 -3.46
C PHE A 85 -9.87 -1.23 -3.65
N PHE A 86 -10.55 -2.08 -4.43
CA PHE A 86 -10.05 -3.40 -4.79
C PHE A 86 -8.68 -3.31 -5.48
N ILE A 87 -8.56 -2.43 -6.49
CA ILE A 87 -7.31 -2.19 -7.22
C ILE A 87 -6.20 -1.70 -6.27
N SER A 88 -6.51 -0.78 -5.35
CA SER A 88 -5.51 -0.30 -4.37
C SER A 88 -4.99 -1.42 -3.47
N CYS A 89 -5.85 -2.35 -3.04
CA CYS A 89 -5.42 -3.53 -2.28
C CYS A 89 -4.55 -4.47 -3.11
N VAL A 90 -4.92 -4.75 -4.37
CA VAL A 90 -4.11 -5.56 -5.30
C VAL A 90 -2.74 -4.95 -5.49
N LEU A 91 -2.66 -3.66 -5.77
CA LEU A 91 -1.39 -2.96 -5.94
C LEU A 91 -0.55 -2.96 -4.65
N ASN A 92 -1.19 -2.79 -3.48
CA ASN A 92 -0.50 -2.81 -2.20
C ASN A 92 0.20 -4.16 -1.93
N PHE A 93 -0.54 -5.27 -2.00
CA PHE A 93 0.09 -6.57 -1.73
C PHE A 93 1.05 -7.00 -2.85
N SER A 94 0.80 -6.62 -4.11
CA SER A 94 1.73 -6.87 -5.22
C SER A 94 3.05 -6.13 -4.99
N TRP A 95 2.99 -4.86 -4.54
CA TRP A 95 4.18 -4.11 -4.13
C TRP A 95 4.97 -4.86 -3.06
N ILE A 96 4.30 -5.34 -2.00
CA ILE A 96 4.96 -6.09 -0.92
C ILE A 96 5.63 -7.35 -1.46
N LEU A 97 4.97 -8.11 -2.34
CA LEU A 97 5.54 -9.32 -2.93
C LEU A 97 6.79 -8.99 -3.74
N PHE A 98 6.72 -8.04 -4.68
CA PHE A 98 7.88 -7.67 -5.48
C PHE A 98 9.02 -7.09 -4.65
N TRP A 99 8.71 -6.30 -3.62
CA TRP A 99 9.69 -5.80 -2.66
C TRP A 99 10.36 -6.96 -1.91
N GLN A 100 9.57 -7.90 -1.40
CA GLN A 100 10.04 -9.02 -0.59
C GLN A 100 10.97 -9.97 -1.35
N PHE A 101 10.73 -10.14 -2.66
CA PHE A 101 11.59 -10.93 -3.54
C PHE A 101 12.67 -10.10 -4.25
N GLU A 102 12.90 -8.88 -3.80
CA GLU A 102 13.95 -7.97 -4.28
C GLU A 102 13.81 -7.58 -5.77
N PHE A 103 12.62 -7.68 -6.36
CA PHE A 103 12.30 -7.13 -7.68
C PHE A 103 12.07 -5.61 -7.57
N ILE A 104 13.11 -4.86 -7.16
CA ILE A 104 13.02 -3.45 -6.75
C ILE A 104 12.42 -2.57 -7.86
N GLY A 105 12.84 -2.74 -9.13
CA GLY A 105 12.31 -1.97 -10.25
C GLY A 105 10.82 -2.19 -10.49
N ILE A 106 10.35 -3.45 -10.40
CA ILE A 106 8.93 -3.79 -10.56
C ILE A 106 8.14 -3.27 -9.34
N SER A 107 8.69 -3.37 -8.14
CA SER A 107 8.04 -2.85 -6.93
C SER A 107 7.83 -1.34 -7.02
N LEU A 108 8.79 -0.60 -7.58
CA LEU A 108 8.65 0.84 -7.83
C LEU A 108 7.53 1.16 -8.81
N LEU A 109 7.41 0.43 -9.93
CA LEU A 109 6.32 0.63 -10.89
C LEU A 109 4.94 0.38 -10.26
N VAL A 110 4.83 -0.68 -9.46
CA VAL A 110 3.59 -1.00 -8.74
C VAL A 110 3.27 0.07 -7.69
N MET A 111 4.28 0.60 -6.98
CA MET A 111 4.12 1.69 -6.02
C MET A 111 3.60 2.98 -6.70
N ILE A 112 4.13 3.33 -7.88
CA ILE A 112 3.63 4.46 -8.68
C ILE A 112 2.17 4.24 -9.09
N GLY A 113 1.82 3.02 -9.49
CA GLY A 113 0.43 2.64 -9.78
C GLY A 113 -0.49 2.82 -8.57
N LEU A 114 -0.03 2.39 -7.38
CA LEU A 114 -0.76 2.57 -6.12
C LEU A 114 -0.94 4.06 -5.76
N LEU A 115 0.13 4.85 -5.91
CA LEU A 115 0.08 6.30 -5.70
C LEU A 115 -0.97 6.96 -6.60
N GLY A 116 -0.97 6.63 -7.90
CA GLY A 116 -1.96 7.12 -8.86
C GLY A 116 -3.39 6.70 -8.51
N CYS A 117 -3.59 5.43 -8.16
CA CYS A 117 -4.90 4.91 -7.74
C CYS A 117 -5.44 5.66 -6.51
N LEU A 118 -4.62 5.85 -5.48
CA LEU A 118 -5.00 6.61 -4.27
C LEU A 118 -5.21 8.09 -4.56
N GLY A 119 -4.44 8.67 -5.49
CA GLY A 119 -4.65 10.03 -5.98
C GLY A 119 -6.04 10.20 -6.59
N VAL A 120 -6.46 9.26 -7.45
CA VAL A 120 -7.82 9.25 -8.04
C VAL A 120 -8.90 9.11 -6.96
N ILE A 121 -8.70 8.22 -5.97
CA ILE A 121 -9.65 8.07 -4.85
C ILE A 121 -9.79 9.39 -4.09
N ASN A 122 -8.68 10.00 -3.68
CA ASN A 122 -8.69 11.25 -2.91
C ASN A 122 -9.28 12.41 -3.71
N TYR A 123 -8.98 12.52 -5.02
CA TYR A 123 -9.60 13.51 -5.89
C TYR A 123 -11.13 13.37 -5.93
N LYS A 124 -11.65 12.13 -6.04
CA LYS A 124 -13.11 11.86 -6.00
C LYS A 124 -13.73 12.13 -4.62
N LEU A 125 -12.95 12.17 -3.56
CA LEU A 125 -13.38 12.41 -2.19
C LEU A 125 -13.12 13.85 -1.70
N GLN A 126 -12.56 14.74 -2.54
CA GLN A 126 -12.12 16.08 -2.11
C GLN A 126 -13.23 16.91 -1.46
N ASP A 127 -14.46 16.83 -1.98
CA ASP A 127 -15.62 17.59 -1.50
C ASP A 127 -16.44 16.86 -0.43
N GLN A 128 -16.00 15.66 -0.02
CA GLN A 128 -16.72 14.89 0.98
C GLN A 128 -16.52 15.44 2.38
N LYS A 129 -17.63 15.62 3.10
CA LYS A 129 -17.64 16.05 4.50
C LYS A 129 -17.49 14.89 5.49
N GLN A 130 -17.72 13.65 5.02
CA GLN A 130 -17.64 12.46 5.87
C GLN A 130 -16.19 12.10 6.13
N TRP A 131 -15.72 12.37 7.35
CA TRP A 131 -14.34 12.11 7.77
C TRP A 131 -13.94 10.64 7.60
N LEU A 132 -14.88 9.70 7.85
CA LEU A 132 -14.64 8.26 7.74
C LEU A 132 -14.33 7.81 6.29
N LEU A 133 -14.73 8.58 5.27
CA LEU A 133 -14.32 8.35 3.88
C LEU A 133 -13.00 9.05 3.56
N LYS A 134 -12.83 10.29 4.02
CA LYS A 134 -11.72 11.16 3.60
C LYS A 134 -10.42 10.84 4.34
N VAL A 135 -10.48 10.67 5.67
CA VAL A 135 -9.29 10.51 6.52
C VAL A 135 -8.51 9.22 6.23
N PRO A 136 -9.14 8.02 6.13
CA PRO A 136 -8.41 6.79 5.83
C PRO A 136 -7.60 6.87 4.53
N PHE A 137 -8.24 7.33 3.45
CA PHE A 137 -7.58 7.45 2.16
C PHE A 137 -6.57 8.60 2.11
N GLY A 138 -6.80 9.69 2.85
CA GLY A 138 -5.87 10.81 2.95
C GLY A 138 -4.57 10.41 3.65
N ILE A 139 -4.66 9.74 4.80
CA ILE A 139 -3.49 9.21 5.53
C ILE A 139 -2.77 8.17 4.69
N TYR A 140 -3.51 7.27 4.04
CA TYR A 140 -2.94 6.26 3.17
C TYR A 140 -2.18 6.89 1.99
N LEU A 141 -2.76 7.87 1.30
CA LEU A 141 -2.08 8.60 0.22
C LEU A 141 -0.81 9.29 0.72
N GLY A 142 -0.89 10.01 1.86
CA GLY A 142 0.27 10.69 2.45
C GLY A 142 1.42 9.73 2.75
N TRP A 143 1.11 8.56 3.30
CA TRP A 143 2.11 7.51 3.53
C TRP A 143 2.70 6.97 2.23
N ILE A 144 1.89 6.72 1.20
CA ILE A 144 2.37 6.21 -0.09
C ILE A 144 3.23 7.24 -0.82
N CYS A 145 3.02 8.55 -0.64
CA CYS A 145 3.95 9.57 -1.14
C CYS A 145 5.35 9.37 -0.54
N ILE A 146 5.45 9.22 0.78
CA ILE A 146 6.74 8.99 1.48
C ILE A 146 7.36 7.66 1.04
N ALA A 147 6.56 6.58 1.00
CA ALA A 147 7.02 5.26 0.58
C ALA A 147 7.49 5.24 -0.88
N THR A 148 6.90 6.03 -1.76
CA THR A 148 7.34 6.17 -3.15
C THR A 148 8.72 6.80 -3.23
N ILE A 149 9.00 7.85 -2.46
CA ILE A 149 10.34 8.48 -2.39
C ILE A 149 11.36 7.45 -1.91
N ALA A 150 11.06 6.72 -0.84
CA ALA A 150 11.92 5.66 -0.33
C ALA A 150 12.17 4.55 -1.36
N ASN A 151 11.15 4.14 -2.13
CA ASN A 151 11.32 3.15 -3.21
C ASN A 151 12.19 3.68 -4.36
N VAL A 152 12.04 4.95 -4.76
CA VAL A 152 12.89 5.57 -5.78
C VAL A 152 14.35 5.55 -5.35
N THR A 153 14.64 5.98 -4.13
CA THR A 153 16.03 6.01 -3.62
C THR A 153 16.62 4.60 -3.48
N THR A 154 15.84 3.63 -3.04
CA THR A 154 16.24 2.22 -3.01
C THR A 154 16.53 1.68 -4.41
N PHE A 155 15.72 2.02 -5.40
CA PHE A 155 15.93 1.61 -6.78
C PHE A 155 17.24 2.17 -7.34
N LEU A 156 17.52 3.46 -7.14
CA LEU A 156 18.78 4.07 -7.57
C LEU A 156 19.97 3.40 -6.91
N GLN A 157 19.93 3.15 -5.61
CA GLN A 157 20.97 2.48 -4.87
C GLN A 157 21.19 1.02 -5.35
N SER A 158 20.11 0.31 -5.69
CA SER A 158 20.21 -1.06 -6.22
C SER A 158 20.95 -1.11 -7.57
N ILE A 159 20.81 -0.08 -8.41
CA ILE A 159 21.56 0.03 -9.67
C ILE A 159 23.03 0.27 -9.41
N GLU A 160 23.38 1.20 -8.50
CA GLU A 160 24.78 1.49 -8.15
C GLU A 160 25.52 0.25 -7.60
N LEU A 161 24.87 -0.50 -6.71
CA LEU A 161 25.41 -1.75 -6.16
C LEU A 161 25.67 -2.80 -7.27
N ASN A 162 24.73 -2.97 -8.19
CA ASN A 162 24.87 -3.90 -9.30
C ASN A 162 25.99 -3.50 -10.27
N MET A 163 26.15 -2.20 -10.54
CA MET A 163 27.24 -1.70 -11.38
C MET A 163 28.60 -1.89 -10.73
N SER A 164 28.73 -1.64 -9.43
CA SER A 164 30.02 -1.82 -8.71
C SER A 164 30.46 -3.28 -8.67
N THR A 165 29.52 -4.22 -8.50
CA THR A 165 29.84 -5.67 -8.53
C THR A 165 30.21 -6.17 -9.92
N ALA A 166 29.63 -5.60 -10.99
CA ALA A 166 29.96 -5.95 -12.37
C ALA A 166 31.36 -5.43 -12.81
N ILE A 167 31.87 -4.37 -12.20
CA ILE A 167 33.22 -3.81 -12.50
C ILE A 167 34.33 -4.61 -11.77
N GLN A 168 33.99 -5.33 -10.70
CA GLN A 168 34.96 -6.12 -9.91
C GLN A 168 35.11 -7.56 -10.42
N GLN A 169 34.39 -7.98 -11.43
CA GLN A 169 34.50 -9.27 -12.15
C GLN A 169 35.26 -9.13 -13.47
#